data_04b79477731b9ce3f1abf608e9e403cc
#
_entry.id   04b79477731b9ce3f1abf608e9e403cc
#
_cell.length_a   1.000
_cell.length_b   1.000
_cell.length_c   1.000
_cell.angle_alpha   90.00
_cell.angle_beta   90.00
_cell.angle_gamma   90.00
#
_symmetry.space_group_name_H-M   'P 1'
#
loop_
_entity.id
_entity.type
_entity.pdbx_description
1 polymer ?
#
loop_
_entity_poly.entity_id
_entity_poly.type
_entity_poly.pdbx_seq_one_letter_code
_entity_poly.pdbx_strand_id
1 'polypeptide(L)'
;MPTNIKPMLASLLVAGATWAQGLAPSKTDQNHDRLRALVGDWNVDVVYVLAGGERRGTAQMHAEWILDRHFVRQDYVASMGQSILNTLQFLGYDPVRKKFTILKMDSLDDAMLYGEGEISADGRVVTLTGERSDMMTRTTARLRQVLTLTDDDHFTLEWYMASKDGGEARTVTMVHSRKKPK
;
A
#
# COMPACT_ATOMS: atom_id res chain seq x y z
N MET A 1 22.09 51.05 -58.76
CA MET A 1 20.77 50.99 -58.09
C MET A 1 20.94 50.10 -56.88
N PRO A 2 20.95 50.60 -55.63
CA PRO A 2 21.05 49.77 -54.44
C PRO A 2 19.65 49.43 -53.96
N THR A 3 19.36 48.14 -53.83
CA THR A 3 18.14 47.58 -53.30
C THR A 3 18.19 47.61 -51.76
N ASN A 4 17.33 48.42 -51.17
CA ASN A 4 17.08 48.53 -49.73
C ASN A 4 16.30 47.31 -49.25
N ILE A 5 16.95 46.39 -48.52
CA ILE A 5 16.30 45.32 -47.79
C ILE A 5 16.06 45.82 -46.36
N LYS A 6 14.81 46.11 -46.03
CA LYS A 6 14.38 46.41 -44.65
C LYS A 6 14.36 45.11 -43.81
N PRO A 7 14.96 45.10 -42.64
CA PRO A 7 14.81 43.94 -41.77
C PRO A 7 13.40 43.95 -41.13
N MET A 8 12.66 42.90 -41.38
CA MET A 8 11.38 42.61 -40.73
C MET A 8 11.69 42.03 -39.33
N LEU A 9 11.56 42.89 -38.32
CA LEU A 9 11.61 42.43 -36.90
C LEU A 9 10.35 41.61 -36.62
N ALA A 10 10.53 40.29 -36.60
CA ALA A 10 9.54 39.36 -36.07
C ALA A 10 9.53 39.45 -34.52
N SER A 11 8.55 40.13 -33.98
CA SER A 11 8.29 40.12 -32.53
C SER A 11 7.84 38.73 -32.11
N LEU A 12 8.75 37.93 -31.59
CA LEU A 12 8.39 36.71 -30.84
C LEU A 12 7.72 37.15 -29.52
N LEU A 13 6.40 37.16 -29.50
CA LEU A 13 5.63 37.14 -28.26
C LEU A 13 5.87 35.78 -27.58
N VAL A 14 6.82 35.71 -26.68
CA VAL A 14 6.93 34.63 -25.72
C VAL A 14 5.73 34.75 -24.79
N ALA A 15 4.69 33.97 -25.06
CA ALA A 15 3.63 33.73 -24.09
C ALA A 15 4.26 33.06 -22.88
N GLY A 16 4.65 33.87 -21.89
CA GLY A 16 5.07 33.41 -20.58
C GLY A 16 3.92 32.63 -19.94
N ALA A 17 3.96 31.30 -20.07
CA ALA A 17 3.12 30.44 -19.30
C ALA A 17 3.42 30.69 -17.82
N THR A 18 2.49 31.33 -17.13
CA THR A 18 2.53 31.52 -15.68
C THR A 18 2.34 30.17 -14.98
N TRP A 19 3.43 29.40 -14.86
CA TRP A 19 3.51 28.18 -14.04
C TRP A 19 3.58 28.49 -12.54
N ALA A 20 3.18 29.67 -12.12
CA ALA A 20 3.22 30.14 -10.74
C ALA A 20 1.86 30.05 -10.02
N GLN A 21 0.96 29.19 -10.45
CA GLN A 21 -0.09 28.74 -9.55
C GLN A 21 0.54 27.62 -8.71
N GLY A 22 0.98 27.97 -7.49
CA GLY A 22 1.48 27.00 -6.54
C GLY A 22 0.52 25.83 -6.46
N LEU A 23 1.01 24.61 -6.73
CA LEU A 23 0.26 23.39 -6.55
C LEU A 23 -0.19 23.36 -5.08
N ALA A 24 -1.45 23.76 -4.82
CA ALA A 24 -2.01 23.59 -3.48
C ALA A 24 -2.02 22.08 -3.19
N PRO A 25 -1.52 21.64 -2.02
CA PRO A 25 -1.58 20.24 -1.63
C PRO A 25 -3.03 19.75 -1.77
N SER A 26 -3.23 18.58 -2.32
CA SER A 26 -4.56 17.99 -2.36
C SER A 26 -5.05 17.78 -0.93
N LYS A 27 -6.30 18.12 -0.65
CA LYS A 27 -6.88 17.87 0.68
C LYS A 27 -7.17 16.38 0.80
N THR A 28 -6.78 15.81 1.95
CA THR A 28 -7.21 14.46 2.33
C THR A 28 -8.72 14.44 2.54
N ASP A 29 -9.37 13.35 2.19
CA ASP A 29 -10.82 13.15 2.38
C ASP A 29 -11.09 12.15 3.53
N GLN A 30 -12.37 11.88 3.78
CA GLN A 30 -12.80 10.95 4.83
C GLN A 30 -12.20 9.55 4.69
N ASN A 31 -11.89 9.08 3.48
CA ASN A 31 -11.30 7.76 3.28
C ASN A 31 -9.82 7.73 3.67
N HIS A 32 -9.10 8.83 3.47
CA HIS A 32 -7.76 8.96 4.03
C HIS A 32 -7.80 8.90 5.56
N ASP A 33 -8.78 9.57 6.20
CA ASP A 33 -8.90 9.55 7.66
C ASP A 33 -9.14 8.14 8.23
N ARG A 34 -9.73 7.23 7.46
CA ARG A 34 -9.91 5.82 7.86
C ARG A 34 -8.58 5.08 8.04
N LEU A 35 -7.53 5.46 7.30
CA LEU A 35 -6.19 4.89 7.47
C LEU A 35 -5.56 5.22 8.83
N ARG A 36 -6.12 6.22 9.55
CA ARG A 36 -5.66 6.59 10.91
C ARG A 36 -5.71 5.41 11.88
N ALA A 37 -6.69 4.52 11.73
CA ALA A 37 -6.84 3.35 12.60
C ALA A 37 -5.60 2.46 12.59
N LEU A 38 -4.80 2.49 11.52
CA LEU A 38 -3.61 1.65 11.35
C LEU A 38 -2.34 2.27 11.95
N VAL A 39 -2.34 3.59 12.22
CA VAL A 39 -1.16 4.33 12.69
C VAL A 39 -0.84 3.97 14.14
N GLY A 40 0.44 3.74 14.44
CA GLY A 40 0.95 3.42 15.76
C GLY A 40 1.86 2.18 15.77
N ASP A 41 2.12 1.69 16.97
CA ASP A 41 2.95 0.51 17.22
C ASP A 41 2.08 -0.69 17.59
N TRP A 42 2.39 -1.85 17.00
CA TRP A 42 1.57 -3.04 17.10
C TRP A 42 2.41 -4.29 17.41
N ASN A 43 1.88 -5.16 18.27
CA ASN A 43 2.27 -6.54 18.33
C ASN A 43 1.39 -7.34 17.38
N VAL A 44 1.97 -8.32 16.70
CA VAL A 44 1.29 -9.07 15.66
C VAL A 44 1.51 -10.57 15.88
N ASP A 45 0.42 -11.31 16.05
CA ASP A 45 0.41 -12.76 16.00
C ASP A 45 0.17 -13.21 14.57
N VAL A 46 1.04 -14.08 14.06
CA VAL A 46 1.01 -14.50 12.67
C VAL A 46 0.79 -15.99 12.55
N VAL A 47 -0.14 -16.39 11.69
CA VAL A 47 -0.34 -17.79 11.29
C VAL A 47 -0.07 -17.88 9.79
N TYR A 48 0.90 -18.70 9.40
CA TYR A 48 1.20 -19.05 8.02
C TYR A 48 0.60 -20.41 7.69
N VAL A 49 -0.11 -20.53 6.58
CA VAL A 49 -0.61 -21.81 6.06
C VAL A 49 0.31 -22.26 4.94
N LEU A 50 1.11 -23.26 5.21
CA LEU A 50 2.12 -23.83 4.30
C LEU A 50 1.71 -25.25 3.85
N ALA A 51 2.37 -25.78 2.83
CA ALA A 51 2.11 -27.16 2.37
C ALA A 51 2.27 -28.23 3.48
N GLY A 52 3.08 -27.94 4.51
CA GLY A 52 3.27 -28.82 5.67
C GLY A 52 2.40 -28.52 6.89
N GLY A 53 1.32 -27.75 6.71
CA GLY A 53 0.40 -27.32 7.77
C GLY A 53 0.67 -25.90 8.29
N GLU A 54 -0.03 -25.53 9.36
CA GLU A 54 0.10 -24.20 9.96
C GLU A 54 1.43 -24.03 10.69
N ARG A 55 1.96 -22.83 10.60
CA ARG A 55 3.10 -22.34 11.38
C ARG A 55 2.72 -21.03 12.06
N ARG A 56 3.10 -20.89 13.32
CA ARG A 56 2.86 -19.68 14.11
C ARG A 56 4.15 -18.89 14.26
N GLY A 57 4.03 -17.59 14.22
CA GLY A 57 5.12 -16.65 14.44
C GLY A 57 4.58 -15.36 15.05
N THR A 58 5.49 -14.44 15.31
CA THR A 58 5.15 -13.11 15.79
C THR A 58 5.84 -12.07 14.93
N ALA A 59 5.24 -10.89 14.86
CA ALA A 59 5.85 -9.73 14.25
C ALA A 59 5.62 -8.48 15.11
N GLN A 60 6.38 -7.45 14.81
CA GLN A 60 6.11 -6.10 15.26
C GLN A 60 5.84 -5.24 14.03
N MET A 61 4.92 -4.31 14.16
CA MET A 61 4.63 -3.33 13.11
C MET A 61 4.71 -1.94 13.71
N HIS A 62 5.40 -1.05 13.00
CA HIS A 62 5.31 0.39 13.19
C HIS A 62 4.60 1.00 11.99
N ALA A 63 3.62 1.87 12.22
CA ALA A 63 2.89 2.55 11.17
C ALA A 63 2.81 4.04 11.42
N GLU A 64 3.12 4.82 10.41
CA GLU A 64 3.13 6.28 10.49
C GLU A 64 2.55 6.94 9.24
N TRP A 65 2.07 8.14 9.40
CA TRP A 65 1.71 8.99 8.28
C TRP A 65 2.95 9.53 7.58
N ILE A 66 2.93 9.51 6.26
CA ILE A 66 3.95 10.12 5.41
C ILE A 66 3.31 11.06 4.37
N LEU A 67 4.13 11.94 3.75
CA LEU A 67 3.73 12.82 2.66
C LEU A 67 2.45 13.61 2.98
N ASP A 68 2.50 14.41 4.05
CA ASP A 68 1.39 15.26 4.50
C ASP A 68 0.07 14.47 4.74
N ARG A 69 0.19 13.26 5.28
CA ARG A 69 -0.92 12.33 5.59
C ARG A 69 -1.66 11.80 4.37
N HIS A 70 -1.01 11.74 3.21
CA HIS A 70 -1.60 11.10 2.03
C HIS A 70 -1.43 9.58 2.05
N PHE A 71 -0.40 9.07 2.74
CA PHE A 71 -0.13 7.64 2.83
C PHE A 71 0.22 7.23 4.25
N VAL A 72 -0.05 5.97 4.57
CA VAL A 72 0.45 5.30 5.76
C VAL A 72 1.55 4.34 5.35
N ARG A 73 2.75 4.53 5.89
CA ARG A 73 3.86 3.60 5.81
C ARG A 73 3.74 2.60 6.95
N GLN A 74 3.94 1.33 6.67
CA GLN A 74 3.96 0.25 7.65
C GLN A 74 5.26 -0.55 7.50
N ASP A 75 6.03 -0.62 8.57
CA ASP A 75 7.26 -1.40 8.68
C ASP A 75 6.98 -2.60 9.57
N TYR A 76 7.12 -3.81 9.02
CA TYR A 76 6.99 -5.06 9.76
C TYR A 76 8.35 -5.71 9.95
N VAL A 77 8.56 -6.24 11.13
CA VAL A 77 9.67 -7.14 11.45
C VAL A 77 9.08 -8.42 12.01
N ALA A 78 9.10 -9.49 11.23
CA ALA A 78 8.52 -10.77 11.60
C ALA A 78 9.62 -11.81 11.89
N SER A 79 9.40 -12.63 12.92
CA SER A 79 10.25 -13.78 13.23
C SER A 79 9.65 -15.05 12.63
N MET A 80 10.40 -15.72 11.78
CA MET A 80 10.05 -16.99 11.15
C MET A 80 11.10 -18.06 11.53
N GLY A 81 10.97 -18.63 12.72
CA GLY A 81 12.01 -19.54 13.27
C GLY A 81 13.32 -18.79 13.50
N GLN A 82 14.36 -19.16 12.77
CA GLN A 82 15.68 -18.48 12.84
C GLN A 82 15.82 -17.32 11.84
N SER A 83 14.85 -17.12 10.97
CA SER A 83 14.88 -16.06 9.95
C SER A 83 14.08 -14.84 10.39
N ILE A 84 14.55 -13.67 9.98
CA ILE A 84 13.83 -12.41 10.13
C ILE A 84 13.34 -11.98 8.76
N LEU A 85 12.05 -11.69 8.68
CA LEU A 85 11.41 -11.12 7.51
C LEU A 85 11.12 -9.64 7.77
N ASN A 86 11.68 -8.77 6.95
CA ASN A 86 11.34 -7.35 6.94
C ASN A 86 10.36 -7.08 5.78
N THR A 87 9.28 -6.39 6.09
CA THR A 87 8.28 -5.98 5.09
C THR A 87 8.05 -4.48 5.19
N LEU A 88 8.06 -3.82 4.05
CA LEU A 88 7.66 -2.42 3.90
C LEU A 88 6.38 -2.35 3.06
N GLN A 89 5.39 -1.64 3.59
CA GLN A 89 4.09 -1.49 2.93
C GLN A 89 3.64 -0.04 2.99
N PHE A 90 3.04 0.44 1.91
CA PHE A 90 2.41 1.76 1.82
C PHE A 90 0.93 1.58 1.50
N LEU A 91 0.09 2.24 2.27
CA LEU A 91 -1.36 2.28 2.03
C LEU A 91 -1.78 3.72 1.74
N GLY A 92 -2.65 3.89 0.78
CA GLY A 92 -3.20 5.18 0.38
C GLY A 92 -4.64 5.05 -0.09
N TYR A 93 -5.21 6.19 -0.44
CA TYR A 93 -6.50 6.26 -1.09
C TYR A 93 -6.43 7.20 -2.30
N ASP A 94 -6.88 6.71 -3.45
CA ASP A 94 -7.01 7.49 -4.68
C ASP A 94 -8.43 8.06 -4.77
N PRO A 95 -8.65 9.37 -4.56
CA PRO A 95 -9.98 9.97 -4.56
C PRO A 95 -10.60 10.04 -5.96
N VAL A 96 -9.79 10.01 -7.03
CA VAL A 96 -10.28 10.01 -8.42
C VAL A 96 -10.84 8.66 -8.79
N ARG A 97 -10.10 7.60 -8.50
CA ARG A 97 -10.50 6.21 -8.75
C ARG A 97 -11.42 5.64 -7.67
N LYS A 98 -11.50 6.32 -6.51
CA LYS A 98 -12.24 5.90 -5.31
C LYS A 98 -11.78 4.51 -4.83
N LYS A 99 -10.46 4.28 -4.81
CA LYS A 99 -9.84 3.02 -4.43
C LYS A 99 -8.82 3.23 -3.32
N PHE A 100 -8.79 2.32 -2.37
CA PHE A 100 -7.62 2.13 -1.53
C PHE A 100 -6.54 1.46 -2.36
N THR A 101 -5.29 1.81 -2.09
CA THR A 101 -4.12 1.31 -2.81
C THR A 101 -3.10 0.75 -1.83
N ILE A 102 -2.38 -0.27 -2.26
CA ILE A 102 -1.28 -0.86 -1.52
C ILE A 102 -0.07 -1.04 -2.43
N LEU A 103 1.11 -0.71 -1.92
CA LEU A 103 2.39 -1.12 -2.45
C LEU A 103 3.15 -1.85 -1.34
N LYS A 104 3.57 -3.09 -1.58
CA LYS A 104 4.27 -3.93 -0.61
C LYS A 104 5.52 -4.54 -1.22
N MET A 105 6.58 -4.58 -0.44
CA MET A 105 7.82 -5.29 -0.72
C MET A 105 8.34 -5.95 0.56
N ASP A 106 9.10 -7.01 0.42
CA ASP A 106 9.69 -7.71 1.57
C ASP A 106 11.09 -8.25 1.25
N SER A 107 11.79 -8.68 2.29
CA SER A 107 13.18 -9.15 2.18
C SER A 107 13.31 -10.58 1.69
N LEU A 108 12.23 -11.24 1.27
CA LEU A 108 12.27 -12.61 0.75
C LEU A 108 12.58 -12.67 -0.73
N ASP A 109 12.14 -11.67 -1.49
CA ASP A 109 12.36 -11.62 -2.93
C ASP A 109 12.41 -10.16 -3.46
N ASP A 110 12.67 -10.02 -4.75
CA ASP A 110 12.76 -8.72 -5.44
C ASP A 110 11.40 -8.27 -6.01
N ALA A 111 10.31 -8.98 -5.72
CA ALA A 111 9.01 -8.66 -6.26
C ALA A 111 8.29 -7.58 -5.42
N MET A 112 7.68 -6.63 -6.12
CA MET A 112 6.73 -5.70 -5.51
C MET A 112 5.30 -6.16 -5.78
N LEU A 113 4.46 -6.08 -4.77
CA LEU A 113 3.02 -6.19 -4.91
C LEU A 113 2.43 -4.80 -5.04
N TYR A 114 1.71 -4.55 -6.11
CA TYR A 114 0.78 -3.43 -6.19
C TYR A 114 -0.65 -3.98 -6.19
N GLY A 115 -1.53 -3.36 -5.43
CA GLY A 115 -2.94 -3.74 -5.37
C GLY A 115 -3.85 -2.56 -5.09
N GLU A 116 -5.12 -2.76 -5.36
CA GLU A 116 -6.17 -1.78 -5.12
C GLU A 116 -7.48 -2.45 -4.73
N GLY A 117 -8.36 -1.69 -4.09
CA GLY A 117 -9.63 -2.23 -3.67
C GLY A 117 -10.54 -1.24 -2.98
N GLU A 118 -11.49 -1.77 -2.25
CA GLU A 118 -12.61 -1.02 -1.69
C GLU A 118 -12.78 -1.30 -0.21
N ILE A 119 -13.49 -0.39 0.43
CA ILE A 119 -13.94 -0.56 1.81
C ILE A 119 -15.42 -0.95 1.82
N SER A 120 -15.80 -1.80 2.76
CA SER A 120 -17.19 -2.17 3.02
C SER A 120 -18.06 -0.97 3.42
N ALA A 121 -19.37 -1.07 3.26
CA ALA A 121 -20.32 0.00 3.55
C ALA A 121 -20.27 0.46 5.02
N ASP A 122 -19.99 -0.45 5.95
CA ASP A 122 -19.83 -0.16 7.38
C ASP A 122 -18.45 0.45 7.73
N GLY A 123 -17.56 0.52 6.74
CA GLY A 123 -16.23 1.10 6.89
C GLY A 123 -15.22 0.27 7.67
N ARG A 124 -15.49 -1.02 7.90
CA ARG A 124 -14.66 -1.89 8.73
C ARG A 124 -13.75 -2.83 7.95
N VAL A 125 -14.12 -3.19 6.72
CA VAL A 125 -13.38 -4.17 5.93
C VAL A 125 -12.84 -3.53 4.67
N VAL A 126 -11.52 -3.53 4.51
CA VAL A 126 -10.85 -3.12 3.27
C VAL A 126 -10.39 -4.38 2.55
N THR A 127 -10.87 -4.58 1.32
CA THR A 127 -10.44 -5.68 0.46
C THR A 127 -9.62 -5.13 -0.69
N LEU A 128 -8.37 -5.57 -0.77
CA LEU A 128 -7.42 -5.18 -1.81
C LEU A 128 -7.07 -6.40 -2.67
N THR A 129 -6.99 -6.22 -3.97
CA THR A 129 -6.53 -7.25 -4.91
C THR A 129 -5.35 -6.72 -5.68
N GLY A 130 -4.33 -7.55 -5.84
CA GLY A 130 -3.12 -7.18 -6.57
C GLY A 130 -2.45 -8.40 -7.17
N GLU A 131 -1.36 -8.12 -7.88
CA GLU A 131 -0.53 -9.13 -8.50
C GLU A 131 0.93 -8.89 -8.17
N ARG A 132 1.69 -9.98 -8.04
CA ARG A 132 3.14 -9.93 -7.90
C ARG A 132 3.77 -11.07 -8.69
N SER A 133 5.04 -10.93 -9.00
CA SER A 133 5.85 -12.04 -9.52
C SER A 133 6.04 -13.09 -8.42
N ASP A 134 5.84 -14.35 -8.77
CA ASP A 134 6.22 -15.50 -7.94
C ASP A 134 7.56 -16.04 -8.45
N MET A 135 8.61 -15.83 -7.68
CA MET A 135 9.97 -16.19 -8.05
C MET A 135 10.19 -17.70 -8.10
N MET A 136 9.40 -18.48 -7.38
CA MET A 136 9.50 -19.94 -7.36
C MET A 136 8.88 -20.55 -8.61
N THR A 137 7.70 -20.10 -8.99
CA THR A 137 6.98 -20.62 -10.17
C THR A 137 7.32 -19.85 -11.45
N ARG A 138 7.97 -18.69 -11.33
CA ARG A 138 8.27 -17.76 -12.42
C ARG A 138 7.01 -17.31 -13.18
N THR A 139 5.92 -17.15 -12.46
CA THR A 139 4.62 -16.71 -12.98
C THR A 139 4.16 -15.48 -12.21
N THR A 140 3.05 -14.89 -12.64
CA THR A 140 2.36 -13.86 -11.84
C THR A 140 1.36 -14.55 -10.93
N ALA A 141 1.41 -14.23 -9.64
CA ALA A 141 0.45 -14.69 -8.64
C ALA A 141 -0.53 -13.55 -8.29
N ARG A 142 -1.81 -13.87 -8.34
CA ARG A 142 -2.87 -12.97 -7.86
C ARG A 142 -3.04 -13.15 -6.36
N LEU A 143 -3.13 -12.04 -5.66
CA LEU A 143 -3.25 -11.96 -4.21
C LEU A 143 -4.47 -11.11 -3.85
N ARG A 144 -5.18 -11.54 -2.81
CA ARG A 144 -6.22 -10.74 -2.18
C ARG A 144 -5.88 -10.55 -0.70
N GLN A 145 -5.91 -9.31 -0.26
CA GLN A 145 -5.71 -8.92 1.13
C GLN A 145 -7.04 -8.43 1.70
N VAL A 146 -7.38 -8.92 2.88
CA VAL A 146 -8.55 -8.46 3.63
C VAL A 146 -8.07 -7.90 4.96
N LEU A 147 -8.32 -6.63 5.18
CA LEU A 147 -8.05 -5.93 6.43
C LEU A 147 -9.40 -5.70 7.12
N THR A 148 -9.55 -6.20 8.33
CA THR A 148 -10.77 -6.05 9.14
C THR A 148 -10.45 -5.27 10.42
N LEU A 149 -11.01 -4.08 10.55
CA LEU A 149 -10.93 -3.26 11.76
C LEU A 149 -11.93 -3.82 12.80
N THR A 150 -11.41 -4.32 13.92
CA THR A 150 -12.23 -4.87 15.01
C THR A 150 -12.64 -3.74 15.97
N ASP A 151 -11.67 -2.96 16.40
CA ASP A 151 -11.82 -1.80 17.29
C ASP A 151 -10.58 -0.88 17.13
N ASP A 152 -10.42 0.10 18.01
CA ASP A 152 -9.31 1.07 17.95
C ASP A 152 -7.94 0.44 18.27
N ASP A 153 -7.93 -0.71 18.96
CA ASP A 153 -6.73 -1.39 19.41
C ASP A 153 -6.47 -2.73 18.72
N HIS A 154 -7.39 -3.17 17.84
CA HIS A 154 -7.27 -4.46 17.17
C HIS A 154 -7.71 -4.41 15.72
N PHE A 155 -6.93 -5.03 14.84
CA PHE A 155 -7.34 -5.36 13.49
C PHE A 155 -6.72 -6.67 13.02
N THR A 156 -7.35 -7.29 12.01
CA THR A 156 -6.87 -8.53 11.39
C THR A 156 -6.52 -8.26 9.93
N LEU A 157 -5.45 -8.87 9.47
CA LEU A 157 -5.02 -8.87 8.09
C LEU A 157 -4.93 -10.32 7.60
N GLU A 158 -5.62 -10.64 6.52
CA GLU A 158 -5.60 -11.96 5.90
C GLU A 158 -5.12 -11.86 4.46
N TRP A 159 -4.27 -12.80 4.07
CA TRP A 159 -3.79 -12.95 2.70
C TRP A 159 -4.34 -14.22 2.07
N TYR A 160 -4.84 -14.07 0.87
CA TYR A 160 -5.35 -15.16 0.04
C TYR A 160 -4.58 -15.22 -1.26
N MET A 161 -4.23 -16.42 -1.69
CA MET A 161 -3.59 -16.68 -2.98
C MET A 161 -4.44 -17.62 -3.80
N ALA A 162 -4.38 -17.50 -5.13
CA ALA A 162 -5.00 -18.47 -6.02
C ALA A 162 -4.45 -19.87 -5.72
N SER A 163 -5.33 -20.84 -5.59
CA SER A 163 -4.98 -22.22 -5.37
C SER A 163 -4.97 -23.01 -6.68
N LYS A 164 -4.34 -24.19 -6.70
CA LYS A 164 -4.17 -25.02 -7.90
C LYS A 164 -5.48 -25.51 -8.50
N ASP A 165 -6.53 -25.60 -7.70
CA ASP A 165 -7.89 -26.03 -8.09
C ASP A 165 -8.76 -24.88 -8.61
N GLY A 166 -8.19 -23.69 -8.79
CA GLY A 166 -8.88 -22.50 -9.31
C GLY A 166 -9.64 -21.69 -8.26
N GLY A 167 -9.59 -22.09 -6.98
CA GLY A 167 -10.12 -21.33 -5.85
C GLY A 167 -9.10 -20.36 -5.26
N GLU A 168 -9.40 -19.84 -4.08
CA GLU A 168 -8.48 -19.09 -3.24
C GLU A 168 -8.24 -19.82 -1.93
N ALA A 169 -7.00 -19.85 -1.49
CA ALA A 169 -6.62 -20.34 -0.17
C ALA A 169 -6.05 -19.21 0.69
N ARG A 170 -6.46 -19.16 1.95
CA ARG A 170 -5.87 -18.26 2.92
C ARG A 170 -4.47 -18.77 3.26
N THR A 171 -3.47 -17.92 3.07
CA THR A 171 -2.06 -18.28 3.26
C THR A 171 -1.45 -17.65 4.50
N VAL A 172 -1.97 -16.49 4.93
CA VAL A 172 -1.50 -15.77 6.12
C VAL A 172 -2.68 -15.17 6.85
N THR A 173 -2.65 -15.24 8.18
CA THR A 173 -3.50 -14.45 9.07
C THR A 173 -2.60 -13.70 10.06
N MET A 174 -2.82 -12.41 10.20
CA MET A 174 -2.10 -11.54 11.12
C MET A 174 -3.09 -10.84 12.03
N VAL A 175 -2.99 -11.07 13.34
CA VAL A 175 -3.82 -10.39 14.35
C VAL A 175 -2.98 -9.31 15.01
N HIS A 176 -3.40 -8.07 14.86
CA HIS A 176 -2.70 -6.90 15.38
C HIS A 176 -3.33 -6.44 16.68
N SER A 177 -2.50 -6.20 17.67
CA SER A 177 -2.87 -5.63 18.97
C SER A 177 -2.00 -4.42 19.25
N ARG A 178 -2.62 -3.27 19.50
CA ARG A 178 -1.90 -2.00 19.70
C ARG A 178 -1.00 -2.07 20.94
N LYS A 179 0.23 -1.62 20.82
CA LYS A 179 1.12 -1.46 21.96
C LYS A 179 0.64 -0.30 22.83
N LYS A 180 0.43 -0.56 24.11
CA LYS A 180 0.12 0.50 25.08
C LYS A 180 1.38 1.34 25.32
N PRO A 181 1.24 2.67 25.41
CA PRO A 181 2.34 3.52 25.86
C PRO A 181 2.86 3.03 27.22
N LYS A 182 4.19 3.02 27.38
CA LYS A 182 4.82 2.77 28.68
C LYS A 182 4.65 3.97 29.59
#